data_7a3ff00e9c0bcafee35fb5e83da63ca9
#
_entry.id   7a3ff00e9c0bcafee35fb5e83da63ca9
#
_cell.length_a   1.000
_cell.length_b   1.000
_cell.length_c   1.000
_cell.angle_alpha   90.00
_cell.angle_beta   90.00
_cell.angle_gamma   90.00
#
_symmetry.space_group_name_H-M   'P 1'
#
loop_
_entity.id
_entity.type
_entity.pdbx_description
1 polymer ?
#
loop_
_entity_poly.entity_id
_entity_poly.type
_entity_poly.pdbx_seq_one_letter_code
_entity_poly.pdbx_strand_id
1 'polypeptide(L)'
;MTASKKNNFIDFIEVYGDNPVAFVEEVLGATPLEWQKQFLRDIARGERRISVRAGHGVGKSTACSWALIWHMVTRYPQKGVVTAPTAPQLFDALFAELKSWINKLPPVLKDSFEVFSDKIAFKAAPESSFISARTSSKERPEALAGVHSENVLLIVDEASAVYEEVF
;
A
#
# COMPACT_ATOMS: atom_id res chain seq x y z
N MET A 1 -11.26 -23.79 -33.50
CA MET A 1 -11.17 -23.80 -32.03
C MET A 1 -10.32 -22.59 -31.60
N THR A 2 -10.97 -21.52 -31.26
CA THR A 2 -10.31 -20.32 -30.73
C THR A 2 -9.95 -20.61 -29.29
N ALA A 3 -8.65 -20.76 -29.00
CA ALA A 3 -8.17 -20.80 -27.63
C ALA A 3 -8.54 -19.48 -26.97
N SER A 4 -9.41 -19.55 -25.98
CA SER A 4 -9.73 -18.43 -25.09
C SER A 4 -8.40 -17.88 -24.56
N LYS A 5 -8.06 -16.64 -24.91
CA LYS A 5 -6.98 -15.93 -24.25
C LYS A 5 -7.38 -15.84 -22.78
N LYS A 6 -6.82 -16.72 -21.93
CA LYS A 6 -6.92 -16.59 -20.50
C LYS A 6 -6.56 -15.15 -20.15
N ASN A 7 -7.41 -14.49 -19.39
CA ASN A 7 -7.15 -13.12 -18.97
C ASN A 7 -6.15 -13.20 -17.81
N ASN A 8 -4.89 -13.08 -18.11
CA ASN A 8 -3.78 -13.16 -17.15
C ASN A 8 -3.99 -12.28 -15.89
N PHE A 9 -4.80 -11.23 -16.00
CA PHE A 9 -5.12 -10.37 -14.87
C PHE A 9 -6.14 -11.02 -13.92
N ILE A 10 -7.14 -11.72 -14.45
CA ILE A 10 -8.12 -12.46 -13.62
C ILE A 10 -7.38 -13.56 -12.87
N ASP A 11 -6.55 -14.35 -13.54
CA ASP A 11 -5.73 -15.39 -12.91
C ASP A 11 -4.83 -14.81 -11.80
N PHE A 12 -4.26 -13.62 -12.01
CA PHE A 12 -3.46 -12.91 -11.02
C PHE A 12 -4.27 -12.54 -9.77
N ILE A 13 -5.47 -11.99 -9.95
CA ILE A 13 -6.35 -11.62 -8.82
C ILE A 13 -6.83 -12.86 -8.07
N GLU A 14 -7.16 -13.95 -8.77
CA GLU A 14 -7.55 -15.22 -8.13
C GLU A 14 -6.45 -15.79 -7.22
N VAL A 15 -5.19 -15.66 -7.62
CA VAL A 15 -4.04 -16.16 -6.84
C VAL A 15 -3.68 -15.23 -5.68
N TYR A 16 -3.60 -13.92 -5.94
CA TYR A 16 -3.00 -12.96 -5.00
C TYR A 16 -4.01 -12.04 -4.31
N GLY A 17 -5.25 -11.98 -4.80
CA GLY A 17 -6.27 -11.04 -4.31
C GLY A 17 -6.54 -11.15 -2.81
N ASP A 18 -6.55 -12.37 -2.27
CA ASP A 18 -6.73 -12.62 -0.85
C ASP A 18 -5.49 -13.21 -0.17
N ASN A 19 -4.35 -13.26 -0.90
CA ASN A 19 -3.11 -13.82 -0.40
C ASN A 19 -1.92 -12.86 -0.55
N PRO A 20 -1.85 -11.80 0.28
CA PRO A 20 -0.77 -10.83 0.22
C PRO A 20 0.60 -11.43 0.57
N VAL A 21 0.65 -12.49 1.37
CA VAL A 21 1.91 -13.17 1.70
C VAL A 21 2.50 -13.82 0.45
N ALA A 22 1.70 -14.58 -0.31
CA ALA A 22 2.15 -15.15 -1.57
C ALA A 22 2.56 -14.07 -2.58
N PHE A 23 1.82 -12.95 -2.64
CA PHE A 23 2.20 -11.80 -3.47
C PHE A 23 3.60 -11.27 -3.11
N VAL A 24 3.88 -11.09 -1.83
CA VAL A 24 5.20 -10.60 -1.38
C VAL A 24 6.31 -11.61 -1.71
N GLU A 25 6.08 -12.89 -1.47
CA GLU A 25 7.07 -13.95 -1.70
C GLU A 25 7.33 -14.17 -3.19
N GLU A 26 6.30 -14.29 -4.00
CA GLU A 26 6.39 -14.71 -5.40
C GLU A 26 6.52 -13.54 -6.39
N VAL A 27 5.85 -12.42 -6.14
CA VAL A 27 5.85 -11.27 -7.06
C VAL A 27 6.92 -10.25 -6.68
N LEU A 28 7.09 -9.95 -5.39
CA LEU A 28 8.13 -9.02 -4.92
C LEU A 28 9.46 -9.72 -4.58
N GLY A 29 9.48 -11.05 -4.48
CA GLY A 29 10.68 -11.82 -4.20
C GLY A 29 11.27 -11.58 -2.80
N ALA A 30 10.44 -11.25 -1.83
CA ALA A 30 10.85 -10.99 -0.45
C ALA A 30 10.42 -12.13 0.48
N THR A 31 11.07 -12.22 1.64
CA THR A 31 10.75 -13.22 2.67
C THR A 31 10.23 -12.50 3.91
N PRO A 32 8.89 -12.42 4.11
CA PRO A 32 8.31 -11.76 5.27
C PRO A 32 8.62 -12.48 6.57
N LEU A 33 8.88 -11.70 7.62
CA LEU A 33 8.91 -12.20 8.99
C LEU A 33 7.51 -12.62 9.45
N GLU A 34 7.40 -13.44 10.48
CA GLU A 34 6.11 -13.98 10.92
C GLU A 34 5.10 -12.88 11.31
N TRP A 35 5.53 -11.84 12.02
CA TRP A 35 4.67 -10.72 12.35
C TRP A 35 4.20 -9.92 11.11
N GLN A 36 5.06 -9.82 10.07
CA GLN A 36 4.70 -9.17 8.80
C GLN A 36 3.67 -10.00 8.05
N LYS A 37 3.80 -11.33 8.06
CA LYS A 37 2.79 -12.24 7.50
C LYS A 37 1.45 -12.08 8.20
N GLN A 38 1.46 -12.00 9.53
CA GLN A 38 0.23 -11.80 10.30
C GLN A 38 -0.42 -10.45 9.97
N PHE A 39 0.36 -9.36 9.94
CA PHE A 39 -0.10 -8.03 9.54
C PHE A 39 -0.74 -8.03 8.14
N LEU A 40 -0.10 -8.65 7.15
CA LEU A 40 -0.63 -8.75 5.80
C LEU A 40 -1.94 -9.57 5.74
N ARG A 41 -2.01 -10.68 6.49
CA ARG A 41 -3.22 -11.50 6.58
C ARG A 41 -4.38 -10.75 7.22
N ASP A 42 -4.13 -9.97 8.25
CA ASP A 42 -5.16 -9.19 8.93
C ASP A 42 -5.76 -8.12 8.00
N ILE A 43 -4.92 -7.45 7.21
CA ILE A 43 -5.39 -6.54 6.16
C ILE A 43 -6.25 -7.28 5.13
N ALA A 44 -5.82 -8.45 4.66
CA ALA A 44 -6.56 -9.23 3.66
C ALA A 44 -7.91 -9.72 4.17
N ARG A 45 -8.03 -10.00 5.47
CA ARG A 45 -9.31 -10.36 6.13
C ARG A 45 -10.27 -9.19 6.28
N GLY A 46 -9.84 -7.97 5.97
CA GLY A 46 -10.66 -6.78 6.10
C GLY A 46 -10.78 -6.26 7.54
N GLU A 47 -9.79 -6.55 8.38
CA GLU A 47 -9.72 -5.95 9.72
C GLU A 47 -9.69 -4.43 9.60
N ARG A 48 -10.64 -3.76 10.25
CA ARG A 48 -10.84 -2.32 10.09
C ARG A 48 -9.75 -1.49 10.77
N ARG A 49 -9.16 -2.01 11.84
CA ARG A 49 -8.12 -1.32 12.62
C ARG A 49 -7.07 -2.33 13.03
N ILE A 50 -5.85 -2.11 12.56
CA ILE A 50 -4.69 -2.94 12.89
C ILE A 50 -3.66 -2.02 13.52
N SER A 51 -3.20 -2.37 14.72
CA SER A 51 -2.12 -1.67 15.41
C SER A 51 -0.90 -2.57 15.52
N VAL A 52 0.23 -2.10 15.00
CA VAL A 52 1.50 -2.82 15.09
C VAL A 52 2.43 -2.05 16.02
N ARG A 53 2.79 -2.67 17.13
CA ARG A 53 3.78 -2.15 18.07
C ARG A 53 5.07 -2.94 17.94
N ALA A 54 6.09 -2.32 17.40
CA ALA A 54 7.39 -2.97 17.18
C ALA A 54 8.52 -1.94 17.32
N GLY A 55 9.71 -2.41 17.65
CA GLY A 55 10.91 -1.58 17.76
C GLY A 55 11.36 -0.96 16.44
N HIS A 56 12.44 -0.19 16.48
CA HIS A 56 13.07 0.36 15.29
C HIS A 56 13.82 -0.73 14.52
N GLY A 57 13.91 -0.58 13.19
CA GLY A 57 14.71 -1.49 12.34
C GLY A 57 14.14 -2.88 12.12
N VAL A 58 12.88 -3.14 12.49
CA VAL A 58 12.24 -4.46 12.35
C VAL A 58 11.41 -4.63 11.06
N GLY A 59 11.52 -3.69 10.11
CA GLY A 59 10.86 -3.79 8.81
C GLY A 59 9.39 -3.32 8.80
N LYS A 60 8.99 -2.35 9.64
CA LYS A 60 7.63 -1.78 9.61
C LYS A 60 7.33 -1.08 8.29
N SER A 61 8.18 -0.17 7.85
CA SER A 61 8.01 0.57 6.59
C SER A 61 7.98 -0.37 5.39
N THR A 62 8.76 -1.44 5.44
CA THR A 62 8.76 -2.51 4.43
C THR A 62 7.41 -3.21 4.37
N ALA A 63 6.87 -3.66 5.50
CA ALA A 63 5.57 -4.32 5.56
C ALA A 63 4.43 -3.40 5.10
N CYS A 64 4.46 -2.12 5.50
CA CYS A 64 3.53 -1.10 5.04
C CYS A 64 3.60 -0.90 3.52
N SER A 65 4.80 -0.86 2.94
CA SER A 65 5.00 -0.75 1.50
C SER A 65 4.42 -1.95 0.75
N TRP A 66 4.66 -3.15 1.24
CA TRP A 66 4.09 -4.37 0.65
C TRP A 66 2.56 -4.39 0.67
N ALA A 67 1.96 -4.01 1.80
CA ALA A 67 0.51 -3.92 1.94
C ALA A 67 -0.11 -2.92 0.96
N LEU A 68 0.49 -1.74 0.81
CA LEU A 68 0.03 -0.70 -0.11
C LEU A 68 0.13 -1.15 -1.58
N ILE A 69 1.25 -1.76 -1.97
CA ILE A 69 1.43 -2.25 -3.33
C ILE A 69 0.45 -3.37 -3.63
N TRP A 70 0.33 -4.36 -2.74
CA TRP A 70 -0.65 -5.43 -2.90
C TRP A 70 -2.08 -4.89 -3.03
N HIS A 71 -2.48 -3.96 -2.17
CA HIS A 71 -3.79 -3.32 -2.23
C HIS A 71 -4.02 -2.61 -3.57
N MET A 72 -3.00 -1.86 -4.06
CA MET A 72 -3.07 -1.12 -5.30
C MET A 72 -3.20 -2.02 -6.54
N VAL A 73 -2.50 -3.16 -6.57
CA VAL A 73 -2.50 -4.06 -7.73
C VAL A 73 -3.64 -5.08 -7.72
N THR A 74 -4.30 -5.29 -6.59
CA THR A 74 -5.36 -6.30 -6.45
C THR A 74 -6.76 -5.73 -6.22
N ARG A 75 -6.91 -4.43 -6.00
CA ARG A 75 -8.19 -3.74 -5.75
C ARG A 75 -8.42 -2.63 -6.78
N TYR A 76 -9.64 -2.56 -7.28
CA TYR A 76 -10.06 -1.47 -8.16
C TYR A 76 -11.57 -1.21 -8.03
N PRO A 77 -12.03 0.04 -7.88
CA PRO A 77 -11.23 1.23 -7.57
C PRO A 77 -10.61 1.15 -6.18
N GLN A 78 -9.47 1.81 -5.98
CA GLN A 78 -8.81 1.82 -4.68
C GLN A 78 -8.08 3.14 -4.41
N LYS A 79 -7.93 3.48 -3.13
CA LYS A 79 -7.07 4.58 -2.69
C LYS A 79 -6.25 4.14 -1.48
N GLY A 80 -4.94 4.20 -1.62
CA GLY A 80 -3.99 4.07 -0.52
C GLY A 80 -3.58 5.47 -0.02
N VAL A 81 -3.53 5.65 1.28
CA VAL A 81 -3.02 6.88 1.88
C VAL A 81 -2.00 6.54 2.94
N VAL A 82 -0.86 7.20 2.88
CA VAL A 82 0.17 7.08 3.91
C VAL A 82 0.40 8.43 4.57
N THR A 83 0.56 8.40 5.87
CA THR A 83 0.89 9.58 6.66
C THR A 83 1.90 9.27 7.75
N ALA A 84 2.63 10.29 8.17
CA ALA A 84 3.54 10.25 9.30
C ALA A 84 3.58 11.64 9.97
N PRO A 85 4.07 11.76 11.22
CA PRO A 85 4.10 13.02 11.95
C PRO A 85 4.92 14.12 11.27
N THR A 86 5.98 13.77 10.56
CA THR A 86 6.86 14.72 9.89
C THR A 86 7.08 14.39 8.43
N ALA A 87 7.33 15.42 7.61
CA ALA A 87 7.63 15.25 6.20
C ALA A 87 8.87 14.36 5.95
N PRO A 88 10.00 14.49 6.66
CA PRO A 88 11.13 13.58 6.49
C PRO A 88 10.78 12.11 6.78
N GLN A 89 10.05 11.81 7.85
CA GLN A 89 9.61 10.43 8.15
C GLN A 89 8.71 9.88 7.04
N LEU A 90 7.82 10.70 6.51
CA LEU A 90 6.92 10.30 5.45
C LEU A 90 7.65 10.12 4.11
N PHE A 91 8.35 11.13 3.64
CA PHE A 91 8.88 11.15 2.27
C PHE A 91 10.25 10.50 2.16
N ASP A 92 11.15 10.72 3.12
CA ASP A 92 12.53 10.21 3.05
C ASP A 92 12.65 8.78 3.59
N ALA A 93 11.69 8.31 4.39
CA ALA A 93 11.67 6.96 4.91
C ALA A 93 10.56 6.11 4.27
N LEU A 94 9.31 6.30 4.67
CA LEU A 94 8.21 5.41 4.27
C LEU A 94 7.92 5.45 2.76
N PHE A 95 7.77 6.64 2.20
CA PHE A 95 7.45 6.78 0.78
C PHE A 95 8.63 6.46 -0.14
N ALA A 96 9.87 6.72 0.29
CA ALA A 96 11.07 6.27 -0.40
C ALA A 96 11.19 4.74 -0.43
N GLU A 97 10.88 4.07 0.68
CA GLU A 97 10.81 2.60 0.75
C GLU A 97 9.75 2.05 -0.20
N LEU A 98 8.56 2.64 -0.21
CA LEU A 98 7.48 2.27 -1.13
C LEU A 98 7.91 2.37 -2.59
N LYS A 99 8.55 3.47 -3.00
CA LYS A 99 9.09 3.64 -4.37
C LYS A 99 10.14 2.59 -4.71
N SER A 100 10.98 2.24 -3.76
CA SER A 100 11.98 1.19 -3.94
C SER A 100 11.33 -0.15 -4.26
N TRP A 101 10.25 -0.50 -3.55
CA TRP A 101 9.50 -1.74 -3.80
C TRP A 101 8.69 -1.71 -5.10
N ILE A 102 8.11 -0.58 -5.49
CA ILE A 102 7.48 -0.40 -6.81
C ILE A 102 8.47 -0.73 -7.94
N ASN A 103 9.73 -0.32 -7.79
CA ASN A 103 10.76 -0.60 -8.78
C ASN A 103 11.12 -2.08 -8.91
N LYS A 104 10.78 -2.91 -7.92
CA LYS A 104 10.98 -4.37 -7.94
C LYS A 104 9.82 -5.15 -8.54
N LEU A 105 8.71 -4.49 -8.84
CA LEU A 105 7.60 -5.14 -9.53
C LEU A 105 8.02 -5.65 -10.92
N PRO A 106 7.42 -6.76 -11.39
CA PRO A 106 7.56 -7.18 -12.78
C PRO A 106 7.22 -6.04 -13.75
N PRO A 107 7.90 -5.92 -14.91
CA PRO A 107 7.74 -4.78 -15.83
C PRO A 107 6.28 -4.51 -16.21
N VAL A 108 5.47 -5.54 -16.44
CA VAL A 108 4.05 -5.41 -16.81
C VAL A 108 3.25 -4.66 -15.74
N LEU A 109 3.50 -4.94 -14.46
CA LEU A 109 2.85 -4.24 -13.36
C LEU A 109 3.46 -2.85 -13.14
N LYS A 110 4.79 -2.77 -13.10
CA LYS A 110 5.52 -1.52 -12.89
C LYS A 110 5.14 -0.45 -13.92
N ASP A 111 5.11 -0.82 -15.19
CA ASP A 111 4.82 0.10 -16.29
C ASP A 111 3.38 0.61 -16.29
N SER A 112 2.49 -0.04 -15.55
CA SER A 112 1.10 0.39 -15.36
C SER A 112 0.95 1.58 -14.41
N PHE A 113 1.99 1.93 -13.65
CA PHE A 113 1.95 3.00 -12.66
C PHE A 113 2.87 4.15 -13.03
N GLU A 114 2.46 5.34 -12.61
CA GLU A 114 3.26 6.56 -12.69
C GLU A 114 3.62 7.01 -11.28
N VAL A 115 4.91 7.30 -11.06
CA VAL A 115 5.47 7.64 -9.74
C VAL A 115 5.81 9.12 -9.70
N PHE A 116 5.12 9.84 -8.83
CA PHE A 116 5.36 11.26 -8.52
C PHE A 116 6.12 11.43 -7.19
N SER A 117 6.36 12.66 -6.79
CA SER A 117 7.03 12.96 -5.51
C SER A 117 6.20 12.52 -4.30
N ASP A 118 4.88 12.61 -4.38
CA ASP A 118 3.93 12.40 -3.28
C ASP A 118 2.76 11.46 -3.64
N LYS A 119 2.79 10.89 -4.84
CA LYS A 119 1.70 10.04 -5.36
C LYS A 119 2.25 8.94 -6.27
N ILE A 120 1.62 7.78 -6.22
CA ILE A 120 1.78 6.71 -7.22
C ILE A 120 0.41 6.43 -7.78
N ALA A 121 0.23 6.58 -9.09
CA ALA A 121 -1.07 6.49 -9.74
C ALA A 121 -1.11 5.42 -10.83
N PHE A 122 -2.25 4.75 -10.95
CA PHE A 122 -2.52 3.85 -12.07
C PHE A 122 -2.77 4.67 -13.35
N LYS A 123 -1.92 4.52 -14.35
CA LYS A 123 -1.93 5.35 -15.58
C LYS A 123 -3.27 5.36 -16.30
N ALA A 124 -3.97 4.21 -16.33
CA ALA A 124 -5.25 4.09 -17.02
C ALA A 124 -6.42 4.77 -16.28
N ALA A 125 -6.29 4.98 -14.95
CA ALA A 125 -7.33 5.59 -14.12
C ALA A 125 -6.72 6.29 -12.89
N PRO A 126 -5.98 7.40 -13.07
CA PRO A 126 -5.18 8.02 -12.02
C PRO A 126 -6.02 8.64 -10.89
N GLU A 127 -7.28 8.96 -11.15
CA GLU A 127 -8.20 9.51 -10.15
C GLU A 127 -8.90 8.41 -9.33
N SER A 128 -8.97 7.20 -9.87
CA SER A 128 -9.69 6.07 -9.25
C SER A 128 -8.78 5.07 -8.56
N SER A 129 -7.48 5.07 -8.90
CA SER A 129 -6.51 4.14 -8.30
C SER A 129 -5.15 4.82 -8.11
N PHE A 130 -4.81 5.07 -6.84
CA PHE A 130 -3.54 5.68 -6.46
C PHE A 130 -3.16 5.40 -5.01
N ILE A 131 -1.89 5.65 -4.70
CA ILE A 131 -1.38 5.81 -3.34
C ILE A 131 -0.87 7.24 -3.20
N SER A 132 -1.29 7.97 -2.16
CA SER A 132 -0.84 9.33 -1.87
C SER A 132 -0.17 9.42 -0.52
N ALA A 133 0.93 10.17 -0.45
CA ALA A 133 1.60 10.55 0.79
C ALA A 133 1.10 11.92 1.24
N ARG A 134 0.56 12.02 2.45
CA ARG A 134 0.00 13.26 3.01
C ARG A 134 0.53 13.45 4.42
N THR A 135 1.18 14.57 4.69
CA THR A 135 1.54 14.92 6.06
C THR A 135 0.29 15.25 6.86
N SER A 136 0.18 14.67 8.05
CA SER A 136 -0.83 15.06 9.03
C SER A 136 -0.22 16.06 10.01
N SER A 137 -0.83 17.22 10.16
CA SER A 137 -0.44 18.19 11.18
C SER A 137 -1.66 18.58 12.01
N LYS A 138 -1.41 19.11 13.22
CA LYS A 138 -2.45 19.66 14.07
C LYS A 138 -3.29 20.75 13.36
N GLU A 139 -2.67 21.43 12.41
CA GLU A 139 -3.27 22.51 11.63
C GLU A 139 -4.08 22.04 10.42
N ARG A 140 -3.92 20.75 10.03
CA ARG A 140 -4.60 20.13 8.87
C ARG A 140 -4.98 18.67 9.15
N PRO A 141 -5.81 18.38 10.16
CA PRO A 141 -6.29 17.04 10.41
C PRO A 141 -7.13 16.51 9.23
N GLU A 142 -7.83 17.41 8.54
CA GLU A 142 -8.63 17.11 7.35
C GLU A 142 -7.80 16.70 6.11
N ALA A 143 -6.48 16.71 6.17
CA ALA A 143 -5.64 16.25 5.05
C ALA A 143 -5.92 14.79 4.64
N LEU A 144 -6.46 13.99 5.54
CA LEU A 144 -6.92 12.62 5.31
C LEU A 144 -8.42 12.54 5.02
N ALA A 145 -9.17 13.62 5.26
CA ALA A 145 -10.58 13.69 4.92
C ALA A 145 -10.79 13.71 3.39
N GLY A 146 -11.92 13.24 2.94
CA GLY A 146 -12.27 13.26 1.51
C GLY A 146 -11.63 12.14 0.67
N VAL A 147 -10.96 11.18 1.29
CA VAL A 147 -10.51 9.98 0.58
C VAL A 147 -11.66 8.96 0.57
N HIS A 148 -12.41 8.95 -0.51
CA HIS A 148 -13.52 8.01 -0.69
C HIS A 148 -13.23 7.09 -1.88
N SER A 149 -13.38 5.79 -1.65
CA SER A 149 -13.31 4.73 -2.66
C SER A 149 -14.00 3.48 -2.11
N GLU A 150 -14.33 2.53 -2.96
CA GLU A 150 -14.81 1.22 -2.51
C GLU A 150 -13.75 0.50 -1.66
N ASN A 151 -12.48 0.67 -2.01
CA ASN A 151 -11.36 0.09 -1.29
C ASN A 151 -10.41 1.19 -0.84
N VAL A 152 -10.27 1.38 0.46
CA VAL A 152 -9.36 2.37 1.05
C VAL A 152 -8.43 1.67 2.04
N LEU A 153 -7.14 1.92 1.91
CA LEU A 153 -6.13 1.52 2.88
C LEU A 153 -5.40 2.76 3.40
N LEU A 154 -5.57 3.06 4.67
CA LEU A 154 -4.86 4.13 5.36
C LEU A 154 -3.75 3.53 6.23
N ILE A 155 -2.53 3.99 6.03
CA ILE A 155 -1.38 3.65 6.86
C ILE A 155 -0.87 4.90 7.57
N VAL A 156 -0.77 4.80 8.89
CA VAL A 156 -0.24 5.82 9.77
C VAL A 156 1.04 5.30 10.41
N ASP A 157 2.17 5.81 9.99
CA ASP A 157 3.45 5.49 10.61
C ASP A 157 3.67 6.38 11.84
N GLU A 158 4.29 5.83 12.90
CA GLU A 158 4.49 6.52 14.19
C GLU A 158 3.19 7.11 14.76
N ALA A 159 2.12 6.30 14.73
CA ALA A 159 0.75 6.73 15.10
C ALA A 159 0.64 7.35 16.51
N SER A 160 1.54 6.99 17.44
CA SER A 160 1.60 7.58 18.78
C SER A 160 1.95 9.07 18.79
N ALA A 161 2.52 9.58 17.72
CA ALA A 161 2.88 10.99 17.55
C ALA A 161 1.92 11.74 16.61
N VAL A 162 0.90 11.06 16.07
CA VAL A 162 -0.16 11.67 15.24
C VAL A 162 -1.34 12.04 16.13
N TYR A 163 -1.91 13.20 15.91
CA TYR A 163 -3.03 13.70 16.71
C TYR A 163 -4.30 12.87 16.52
N GLU A 164 -5.07 12.69 17.62
CA GLU A 164 -6.31 11.89 17.61
C GLU A 164 -7.35 12.37 16.60
N GLU A 165 -7.39 13.67 16.33
CA GLU A 165 -8.33 14.27 15.36
C GLU A 165 -8.09 13.79 13.90
N VAL A 166 -7.02 13.04 13.66
CA VAL A 166 -6.68 12.48 12.34
C VAL A 166 -7.40 11.13 12.10
N PHE A 167 -7.91 10.49 13.14
CA PHE A 167 -8.60 9.22 13.11
C PHE A 167 -10.12 9.43 13.23
#